data_a0a19dbff57f7d29c1c4db08bae7f7a6
#
_entry.id   a0a19dbff57f7d29c1c4db08bae7f7a6
#
_cell.length_a   1.000
_cell.length_b   1.000
_cell.length_c   1.000
_cell.angle_alpha   90.00
_cell.angle_beta   90.00
_cell.angle_gamma   90.00
#
_symmetry.space_group_name_H-M   'P 1'
#
loop_
_entity.id
_entity.type
_entity.pdbx_description
1 polymer ?
#
loop_
_entity_poly.entity_id
_entity_poly.type
_entity_poly.pdbx_seq_one_letter_code
_entity_poly.pdbx_strand_id
1 'polypeptide(L)'
;EQVFLHHRTQHTGGAAGNFFWLMQEALKDEKNEYIFFSDQDDVWENNKVSVMLHRMKVLEKGLGKQCPILLYSDMEVVDEDLYEISPSFAAYTHQDPDRSSFAELLVENQVTGGASMINRALLTHCAMEPEICCMHDWWIALTASCFGVIEFMPRVLSKYRQHGDNVLGAKDAGSFGEMKARLGRGKEVEQNYRRMLNQGIAFGRRFWKNMDTAQRMTLRAFLALPYQSAAGRLKNIRYNRFYKNSALQTLAMCLTMPRAEKLRQPKNEQAAECENCEVKTAGQEQKA
;
A
#
# COMPACT_ATOMS: atom_id res chain seq x y z
N GLU A 1 -12.85 24.75 11.91
CA GLU A 1 -11.90 23.60 11.88
C GLU A 1 -11.45 23.27 13.29
N GLN A 2 -11.49 21.99 13.65
CA GLN A 2 -10.97 21.51 14.94
C GLN A 2 -9.72 20.67 14.67
N VAL A 3 -8.60 21.04 15.28
CA VAL A 3 -7.37 20.27 15.25
C VAL A 3 -7.21 19.57 16.58
N PHE A 4 -7.11 18.25 16.55
CA PHE A 4 -6.83 17.45 17.73
C PHE A 4 -5.42 16.90 17.65
N LEU A 5 -4.58 17.25 18.60
CA LEU A 5 -3.24 16.70 18.72
C LEU A 5 -3.29 15.45 19.62
N HIS A 6 -3.00 14.30 19.01
CA HIS A 6 -2.90 13.04 19.74
C HIS A 6 -1.43 12.69 19.98
N HIS A 7 -1.04 12.55 21.25
CA HIS A 7 0.28 12.10 21.63
C HIS A 7 0.30 10.59 21.80
N ARG A 8 1.12 9.92 21.00
CA ARG A 8 1.39 8.50 21.14
C ARG A 8 2.59 8.29 22.06
N THR A 9 2.39 7.56 23.16
CA THR A 9 3.44 7.31 24.17
C THR A 9 4.33 6.11 23.86
N GLN A 10 3.93 5.26 22.90
CA GLN A 10 4.71 4.08 22.48
C GLN A 10 5.15 4.24 21.04
N HIS A 11 6.45 4.21 20.79
CA HIS A 11 7.01 4.14 19.45
C HIS A 11 6.83 2.72 18.89
N THR A 12 5.92 2.52 17.95
CA THR A 12 5.75 1.24 17.27
C THR A 12 5.43 1.46 15.80
N GLY A 13 6.13 0.75 14.92
CA GLY A 13 5.69 0.48 13.55
C GLY A 13 5.91 1.56 12.50
N GLY A 14 6.65 2.62 12.77
CA GLY A 14 6.93 3.67 11.77
C GLY A 14 5.66 4.33 11.21
N ALA A 15 5.72 4.83 9.97
CA ALA A 15 4.60 5.54 9.33
C ALA A 15 3.32 4.68 9.27
N ALA A 16 3.42 3.41 8.89
CA ALA A 16 2.26 2.51 8.82
C ALA A 16 1.58 2.35 10.17
N GLY A 17 2.35 2.10 11.24
CA GLY A 17 1.81 1.96 12.59
C GLY A 17 1.14 3.25 13.10
N ASN A 18 1.64 4.44 12.72
CA ASN A 18 0.98 5.70 13.05
C ASN A 18 -0.38 5.82 12.36
N PHE A 19 -0.48 5.50 11.09
CA PHE A 19 -1.77 5.55 10.38
C PHE A 19 -2.77 4.54 10.94
N PHE A 20 -2.35 3.31 11.28
CA PHE A 20 -3.24 2.35 11.93
C PHE A 20 -3.73 2.83 13.29
N TRP A 21 -2.85 3.41 14.08
CA TRP A 21 -3.25 3.99 15.36
C TRP A 21 -4.25 5.14 15.19
N LEU A 22 -4.02 6.07 14.26
CA LEU A 22 -4.96 7.16 13.95
C LEU A 22 -6.30 6.63 13.44
N MET A 23 -6.32 5.57 12.63
CA MET A 23 -7.56 4.93 12.20
C MET A 23 -8.34 4.33 13.38
N GLN A 24 -7.64 3.75 14.37
CA GLN A 24 -8.29 3.24 15.58
C GLN A 24 -8.86 4.38 16.44
N GLU A 25 -8.14 5.51 16.55
CA GLU A 25 -8.65 6.71 17.22
C GLU A 25 -9.90 7.24 16.48
N ALA A 26 -9.86 7.31 15.16
CA ALA A 26 -11.00 7.76 14.36
C ALA A 26 -12.24 6.87 14.50
N LEU A 27 -12.07 5.56 14.74
CA LEU A 27 -13.19 4.64 14.97
C LEU A 27 -13.94 4.91 16.26
N LYS A 28 -13.33 5.54 17.27
CA LYS A 28 -13.95 5.78 18.59
C LYS A 28 -15.12 6.76 18.51
N ASP A 29 -15.11 7.68 17.54
CA ASP A 29 -16.22 8.59 17.30
C ASP A 29 -17.03 8.13 16.09
N GLU A 30 -18.29 7.79 16.32
CA GLU A 30 -19.23 7.35 15.27
C GLU A 30 -19.55 8.43 14.23
N LYS A 31 -19.28 9.70 14.54
CA LYS A 31 -19.45 10.83 13.61
C LYS A 31 -18.42 10.88 12.52
N ASN A 32 -17.28 10.19 12.67
CA ASN A 32 -16.26 10.08 11.65
C ASN A 32 -16.71 9.13 10.53
N GLU A 33 -17.48 9.65 9.57
CA GLU A 33 -17.99 8.88 8.43
C GLU A 33 -16.95 8.70 7.33
N TYR A 34 -16.01 9.66 7.19
CA TYR A 34 -15.03 9.71 6.10
C TYR A 34 -13.65 10.07 6.64
N ILE A 35 -12.65 9.34 6.20
CA ILE A 35 -11.26 9.52 6.60
C ILE A 35 -10.41 9.84 5.38
N PHE A 36 -9.65 10.93 5.46
CA PHE A 36 -8.61 11.28 4.52
C PHE A 36 -7.26 10.99 5.15
N PHE A 37 -6.34 10.50 4.36
CA PHE A 37 -4.95 10.35 4.77
C PHE A 37 -4.14 11.55 4.25
N SER A 38 -3.19 12.01 5.04
CA SER A 38 -2.32 13.12 4.70
C SER A 38 -0.93 12.85 5.21
N ASP A 39 0.06 12.98 4.36
CA ASP A 39 1.43 13.09 4.77
C ASP A 39 1.72 14.54 5.18
N GLN A 40 2.73 14.77 6.02
CA GLN A 40 2.99 16.08 6.64
C GLN A 40 3.61 17.09 5.66
N ASP A 41 4.12 16.64 4.53
CA ASP A 41 4.89 17.38 3.54
C ASP A 41 4.12 17.62 2.23
N ASP A 42 2.96 16.98 2.05
CA ASP A 42 2.12 17.15 0.89
C ASP A 42 1.28 18.43 0.96
N VAL A 43 0.97 19.01 -0.20
CA VAL A 43 0.09 20.18 -0.32
C VAL A 43 -1.23 19.77 -0.96
N TRP A 44 -2.33 20.02 -0.27
CA TRP A 44 -3.67 19.75 -0.79
C TRP A 44 -4.24 20.91 -1.59
N GLU A 45 -4.88 20.60 -2.71
CA GLU A 45 -5.70 21.58 -3.41
C GLU A 45 -6.91 22.01 -2.57
N ASN A 46 -7.29 23.27 -2.64
CA ASN A 46 -8.37 23.84 -1.84
C ASN A 46 -9.72 23.11 -1.97
N ASN A 47 -9.93 22.44 -3.09
CA ASN A 47 -11.16 21.72 -3.40
C ASN A 47 -11.06 20.19 -3.21
N LYS A 48 -9.91 19.66 -2.77
CA LYS A 48 -9.69 18.20 -2.62
C LYS A 48 -10.81 17.55 -1.79
N VAL A 49 -11.05 18.05 -0.60
CA VAL A 49 -12.06 17.49 0.31
C VAL A 49 -13.44 17.53 -0.30
N SER A 50 -13.87 18.67 -0.84
CA SER A 50 -15.21 18.83 -1.40
C SER A 50 -15.45 17.94 -2.63
N VAL A 51 -14.46 17.83 -3.51
CA VAL A 51 -14.54 17.02 -4.73
C VAL A 51 -14.59 15.53 -4.39
N MET A 52 -13.70 15.06 -3.53
CA MET A 52 -13.65 13.64 -3.15
C MET A 52 -14.88 13.24 -2.31
N LEU A 53 -15.30 14.09 -1.37
CA LEU A 53 -16.51 13.84 -0.57
C LEU A 53 -17.77 13.78 -1.44
N HIS A 54 -17.90 14.68 -2.43
CA HIS A 54 -19.01 14.63 -3.38
C HIS A 54 -19.03 13.27 -4.11
N ARG A 55 -17.89 12.83 -4.64
CA ARG A 55 -17.79 11.55 -5.35
C ARG A 55 -18.08 10.35 -4.43
N MET A 56 -17.56 10.35 -3.22
CA MET A 56 -17.81 9.32 -2.23
C MET A 56 -19.32 9.17 -1.95
N LYS A 57 -20.03 10.28 -1.76
CA LYS A 57 -21.49 10.27 -1.54
C LYS A 57 -22.27 9.74 -2.76
N VAL A 58 -21.78 9.99 -3.98
CA VAL A 58 -22.38 9.42 -5.21
C VAL A 58 -22.20 7.90 -5.21
N LEU A 59 -21.02 7.41 -4.87
CA LEU A 59 -20.74 5.97 -4.78
C LEU A 59 -21.62 5.30 -3.71
N GLU A 60 -21.69 5.88 -2.51
CA GLU A 60 -22.53 5.36 -1.44
C GLU A 60 -24.01 5.35 -1.77
N LYS A 61 -24.48 6.32 -2.55
CA LYS A 61 -25.87 6.34 -3.04
C LYS A 61 -26.17 5.16 -3.96
N GLY A 62 -25.19 4.73 -4.76
CA GLY A 62 -25.34 3.59 -5.68
C GLY A 62 -25.09 2.24 -5.02
N LEU A 63 -24.11 2.15 -4.15
CA LEU A 63 -23.62 0.89 -3.57
C LEU A 63 -24.13 0.62 -2.15
N GLY A 64 -24.63 1.64 -1.47
CA GLY A 64 -25.00 1.60 -0.06
C GLY A 64 -23.85 2.03 0.86
N LYS A 65 -24.19 2.67 1.98
CA LYS A 65 -23.20 3.15 2.98
C LYS A 65 -22.40 2.04 3.67
N GLN A 66 -22.89 0.80 3.60
CA GLN A 66 -22.20 -0.37 4.18
C GLN A 66 -21.20 -1.01 3.22
N CYS A 67 -21.15 -0.57 1.96
CA CYS A 67 -20.12 -1.01 1.03
C CYS A 67 -18.78 -0.36 1.42
N PRO A 68 -17.69 -1.13 1.66
CA PRO A 68 -16.37 -0.57 1.88
C PRO A 68 -15.87 0.14 0.62
N ILE A 69 -15.54 1.42 0.72
CA ILE A 69 -15.12 2.24 -0.44
C ILE A 69 -13.79 2.90 -0.15
N LEU A 70 -12.84 2.69 -1.07
CA LEU A 70 -11.59 3.41 -1.17
C LEU A 70 -11.63 4.29 -2.43
N LEU A 71 -11.50 5.59 -2.25
CA LEU A 71 -11.40 6.58 -3.32
C LEU A 71 -10.04 7.24 -3.25
N TYR A 72 -9.32 7.35 -4.37
CA TYR A 72 -8.06 8.07 -4.41
C TYR A 72 -7.93 8.89 -5.69
N SER A 73 -7.14 9.96 -5.62
CA SER A 73 -6.90 10.87 -6.74
C SER A 73 -5.47 10.75 -7.24
N ASP A 74 -5.19 11.40 -8.37
CA ASP A 74 -3.82 11.63 -8.80
C ASP A 74 -3.19 12.80 -8.03
N MET A 75 -1.88 12.93 -8.12
CA MET A 75 -1.08 14.01 -7.54
C MET A 75 -0.10 14.56 -8.57
N GLU A 76 0.21 15.84 -8.46
CA GLU A 76 1.36 16.45 -9.11
C GLU A 76 2.63 16.11 -8.32
N VAL A 77 3.70 15.67 -8.97
CA VAL A 77 4.99 15.47 -8.32
C VAL A 77 5.78 16.77 -8.38
N VAL A 78 6.21 17.25 -7.22
CA VAL A 78 6.95 18.51 -7.09
C VAL A 78 8.24 18.29 -6.28
N ASP A 79 9.22 19.18 -6.46
CA ASP A 79 10.42 19.22 -5.64
C ASP A 79 10.17 19.87 -4.27
N GLU A 80 11.23 20.05 -3.47
CA GLU A 80 11.16 20.67 -2.14
C GLU A 80 10.66 22.11 -2.18
N ASP A 81 10.88 22.84 -3.29
CA ASP A 81 10.45 24.22 -3.52
C ASP A 81 9.10 24.32 -4.25
N LEU A 82 8.40 23.21 -4.45
CA LEU A 82 7.11 23.08 -5.16
C LEU A 82 7.18 23.32 -6.68
N TYR A 83 8.34 23.25 -7.31
CA TYR A 83 8.42 23.21 -8.77
C TYR A 83 8.00 21.86 -9.32
N GLU A 84 7.24 21.87 -10.41
CA GLU A 84 6.73 20.66 -11.04
C GLU A 84 7.86 19.77 -11.60
N ILE A 85 7.86 18.51 -11.17
CA ILE A 85 8.68 17.42 -11.72
C ILE A 85 7.86 16.61 -12.72
N SER A 86 6.59 16.32 -12.37
CA SER A 86 5.65 15.61 -13.24
C SER A 86 4.21 15.98 -12.92
N PRO A 87 3.36 16.20 -13.94
CA PRO A 87 1.97 16.55 -13.73
C PRO A 87 1.09 15.39 -13.20
N SER A 88 1.62 14.17 -13.12
CA SER A 88 0.90 12.98 -12.65
C SER A 88 1.84 12.04 -11.91
N PHE A 89 1.48 11.71 -10.68
CA PHE A 89 2.19 10.72 -9.88
C PHE A 89 2.02 9.30 -10.45
N ALA A 90 0.80 8.96 -10.87
CA ALA A 90 0.54 7.65 -11.46
C ALA A 90 1.38 7.43 -12.74
N ALA A 91 1.47 8.43 -13.62
CA ALA A 91 2.31 8.36 -14.81
C ALA A 91 3.81 8.30 -14.45
N TYR A 92 4.26 9.14 -13.50
CA TYR A 92 5.64 9.20 -13.07
C TYR A 92 6.14 7.89 -12.44
N THR A 93 5.30 7.24 -11.65
CA THR A 93 5.61 5.97 -10.99
C THR A 93 5.23 4.74 -11.81
N HIS A 94 4.68 4.95 -13.03
CA HIS A 94 4.14 3.88 -13.88
C HIS A 94 3.10 3.01 -13.19
N GLN A 95 2.32 3.59 -12.28
CA GLN A 95 1.15 2.93 -11.72
C GLN A 95 0.04 2.82 -12.76
N ASP A 96 -0.72 1.74 -12.69
CA ASP A 96 -1.88 1.49 -13.54
C ASP A 96 -3.13 1.40 -12.63
N PRO A 97 -3.89 2.50 -12.48
CA PRO A 97 -5.06 2.52 -11.60
C PRO A 97 -6.14 1.51 -11.94
N ASP A 98 -6.18 1.02 -13.19
CA ASP A 98 -7.11 -0.03 -13.62
C ASP A 98 -6.78 -1.40 -13.01
N ARG A 99 -5.57 -1.58 -12.46
CA ARG A 99 -5.12 -2.79 -11.77
C ARG A 99 -5.46 -2.78 -10.29
N SER A 100 -6.73 -2.72 -9.99
CA SER A 100 -7.26 -2.64 -8.64
C SER A 100 -7.93 -3.93 -8.13
N SER A 101 -7.83 -5.03 -8.89
CA SER A 101 -8.38 -6.31 -8.47
C SER A 101 -7.58 -6.90 -7.29
N PHE A 102 -8.24 -7.74 -6.48
CA PHE A 102 -7.58 -8.40 -5.34
C PHE A 102 -6.33 -9.18 -5.74
N ALA A 103 -6.34 -9.85 -6.89
CA ALA A 103 -5.20 -10.60 -7.42
C ALA A 103 -3.99 -9.68 -7.74
N GLU A 104 -4.24 -8.56 -8.40
CA GLU A 104 -3.20 -7.59 -8.78
C GLU A 104 -2.63 -6.91 -7.55
N LEU A 105 -3.48 -6.53 -6.60
CA LEU A 105 -3.04 -5.90 -5.35
C LEU A 105 -2.31 -6.85 -4.39
N LEU A 106 -2.44 -8.17 -4.54
CA LEU A 106 -1.58 -9.11 -3.81
C LEU A 106 -0.10 -9.00 -4.21
N VAL A 107 0.22 -8.51 -5.41
CA VAL A 107 1.59 -8.44 -5.92
C VAL A 107 2.14 -7.01 -6.03
N GLU A 108 1.28 -5.99 -6.11
CA GLU A 108 1.71 -4.59 -6.22
C GLU A 108 0.63 -3.62 -5.77
N ASN A 109 1.02 -2.58 -5.00
CA ASN A 109 0.12 -1.52 -4.60
C ASN A 109 -0.07 -0.51 -5.74
N GLN A 110 -1.29 -0.07 -5.94
CA GLN A 110 -1.65 0.98 -6.92
C GLN A 110 -2.18 2.24 -6.23
N VAL A 111 -2.37 2.20 -4.93
CA VAL A 111 -2.98 3.29 -4.16
C VAL A 111 -1.93 4.06 -3.41
N THR A 112 -1.99 5.38 -3.47
CA THR A 112 -1.14 6.27 -2.69
C THR A 112 -1.92 6.79 -1.49
N GLY A 113 -1.38 6.56 -0.28
CA GLY A 113 -2.03 6.91 0.97
C GLY A 113 -2.43 8.39 1.04
N GLY A 114 -1.49 9.32 0.85
CA GLY A 114 -1.73 10.77 0.91
C GLY A 114 -2.75 11.30 -0.11
N ALA A 115 -3.06 10.52 -1.16
CA ALA A 115 -4.10 10.85 -2.14
C ALA A 115 -5.46 10.24 -1.82
N SER A 116 -5.60 9.45 -0.75
CA SER A 116 -6.74 8.57 -0.56
C SER A 116 -7.74 9.05 0.49
N MET A 117 -8.96 8.57 0.33
CA MET A 117 -10.10 8.75 1.22
C MET A 117 -10.84 7.42 1.36
N ILE A 118 -11.25 7.08 2.57
CA ILE A 118 -12.08 5.89 2.84
C ILE A 118 -13.36 6.26 3.55
N ASN A 119 -14.40 5.45 3.37
CA ASN A 119 -15.61 5.58 4.17
C ASN A 119 -15.53 4.76 5.45
N ARG A 120 -16.49 4.99 6.37
CA ARG A 120 -16.53 4.29 7.66
C ARG A 120 -16.66 2.77 7.53
N ALA A 121 -17.34 2.27 6.51
CA ALA A 121 -17.45 0.84 6.27
C ALA A 121 -16.06 0.21 6.04
N LEU A 122 -15.21 0.83 5.21
CA LEU A 122 -13.86 0.34 5.00
C LEU A 122 -12.98 0.54 6.25
N LEU A 123 -13.08 1.70 6.92
CA LEU A 123 -12.37 1.96 8.17
C LEU A 123 -12.59 0.83 9.19
N THR A 124 -13.84 0.40 9.36
CA THR A 124 -14.19 -0.67 10.31
C THR A 124 -13.50 -2.00 9.98
N HIS A 125 -13.27 -2.28 8.70
CA HIS A 125 -12.58 -3.51 8.27
C HIS A 125 -11.06 -3.44 8.45
N CYS A 126 -10.44 -2.26 8.22
CA CYS A 126 -8.99 -2.16 8.08
C CYS A 126 -8.28 -1.45 9.23
N ALA A 127 -8.96 -0.78 10.18
CA ALA A 127 -8.32 0.05 11.20
C ALA A 127 -7.42 -0.73 12.18
N MET A 128 -7.69 -2.01 12.42
CA MET A 128 -6.82 -2.81 13.28
C MET A 128 -5.51 -3.09 12.56
N GLU A 129 -4.38 -2.73 13.18
CA GLU A 129 -3.04 -3.02 12.67
C GLU A 129 -2.84 -4.52 12.49
N PRO A 130 -2.40 -4.99 11.30
CA PRO A 130 -2.06 -6.39 11.11
C PRO A 130 -0.69 -6.70 11.72
N GLU A 131 -0.43 -8.00 11.99
CA GLU A 131 0.89 -8.46 12.47
C GLU A 131 2.02 -8.04 11.52
N ILE A 132 1.77 -8.08 10.22
CA ILE A 132 2.71 -7.69 9.16
C ILE A 132 1.93 -7.06 8.02
N CYS A 133 2.36 -5.87 7.58
CA CYS A 133 1.96 -5.28 6.31
C CYS A 133 3.16 -4.59 5.65
N CYS A 134 3.07 -4.38 4.35
CA CYS A 134 4.08 -3.62 3.61
C CYS A 134 3.96 -2.13 3.90
N MET A 135 2.72 -1.60 3.84
CA MET A 135 2.35 -0.24 4.15
C MET A 135 0.83 -0.18 4.43
N HIS A 136 0.38 0.84 5.16
CA HIS A 136 -1.03 1.00 5.54
C HIS A 136 -1.96 1.13 4.33
N ASP A 137 -1.58 1.92 3.33
CA ASP A 137 -2.35 2.14 2.11
C ASP A 137 -2.52 0.85 1.30
N TRP A 138 -1.48 0.01 1.22
CA TRP A 138 -1.58 -1.29 0.55
C TRP A 138 -2.51 -2.25 1.29
N TRP A 139 -2.49 -2.24 2.62
CA TRP A 139 -3.42 -3.03 3.43
C TRP A 139 -4.88 -2.59 3.24
N ILE A 140 -5.11 -1.27 3.21
CA ILE A 140 -6.42 -0.68 2.95
C ILE A 140 -6.90 -1.06 1.54
N ALA A 141 -6.04 -0.94 0.53
CA ALA A 141 -6.34 -1.32 -0.85
C ALA A 141 -6.70 -2.81 -0.98
N LEU A 142 -5.93 -3.71 -0.36
CA LEU A 142 -6.25 -5.14 -0.30
C LEU A 142 -7.62 -5.38 0.35
N THR A 143 -7.93 -4.67 1.43
CA THR A 143 -9.21 -4.82 2.12
C THR A 143 -10.36 -4.33 1.25
N ALA A 144 -10.21 -3.16 0.61
CA ALA A 144 -11.23 -2.60 -0.28
C ALA A 144 -11.46 -3.49 -1.52
N SER A 145 -10.40 -4.02 -2.13
CA SER A 145 -10.53 -4.90 -3.31
C SER A 145 -11.16 -6.25 -2.99
N CYS A 146 -11.06 -6.69 -1.74
CA CYS A 146 -11.63 -7.96 -1.30
C CYS A 146 -13.10 -7.82 -0.88
N PHE A 147 -13.47 -6.73 -0.24
CA PHE A 147 -14.80 -6.60 0.42
C PHE A 147 -15.65 -5.45 -0.10
N GLY A 148 -15.15 -4.65 -1.01
CA GLY A 148 -15.82 -3.45 -1.49
C GLY A 148 -15.36 -3.01 -2.86
N VAL A 149 -15.10 -1.71 -3.00
CA VAL A 149 -14.68 -1.12 -4.27
C VAL A 149 -13.52 -0.15 -4.07
N ILE A 150 -12.70 -0.05 -5.12
CA ILE A 150 -11.66 0.96 -5.26
C ILE A 150 -11.99 1.79 -6.47
N GLU A 151 -11.95 3.11 -6.33
CA GLU A 151 -12.09 4.01 -7.46
C GLU A 151 -10.94 5.01 -7.54
N PHE A 152 -10.36 5.12 -8.71
CA PHE A 152 -9.39 6.15 -9.05
C PHE A 152 -10.10 7.34 -9.69
N MET A 153 -9.81 8.54 -9.21
CA MET A 153 -10.21 9.80 -9.82
C MET A 153 -9.03 10.35 -10.63
N PRO A 154 -9.10 10.44 -11.95
CA PRO A 154 -8.02 11.00 -12.79
C PRO A 154 -7.98 12.53 -12.67
N ARG A 155 -7.85 13.04 -11.47
CA ARG A 155 -7.78 14.46 -11.12
C ARG A 155 -6.64 14.67 -10.15
N VAL A 156 -5.81 15.64 -10.43
CA VAL A 156 -4.77 16.10 -9.51
C VAL A 156 -5.42 16.93 -8.43
N LEU A 157 -5.37 16.46 -7.18
CA LEU A 157 -5.98 17.11 -6.02
C LEU A 157 -4.99 17.37 -4.90
N SER A 158 -3.73 17.01 -5.09
CA SER A 158 -2.63 17.34 -4.18
C SER A 158 -1.29 17.33 -4.91
N LYS A 159 -0.29 17.94 -4.27
CA LYS A 159 1.10 17.94 -4.70
C LYS A 159 1.88 17.00 -3.79
N TYR A 160 2.52 16.00 -4.40
CA TYR A 160 3.45 15.10 -3.72
C TYR A 160 4.83 15.73 -3.71
N ARG A 161 5.32 16.08 -2.53
CA ARG A 161 6.64 16.69 -2.38
C ARG A 161 7.71 15.60 -2.34
N GLN A 162 8.61 15.62 -3.34
CA GLN A 162 9.72 14.69 -3.43
C GLN A 162 10.98 15.32 -2.83
N HIS A 163 11.52 14.68 -1.78
CA HIS A 163 12.79 15.02 -1.15
C HIS A 163 13.56 13.74 -0.79
N GLY A 164 14.84 13.89 -0.38
CA GLY A 164 15.74 12.75 -0.14
C GLY A 164 15.31 11.79 0.97
N ASP A 165 14.47 12.27 1.89
CA ASP A 165 14.03 11.53 3.10
C ASP A 165 12.68 10.82 2.95
N ASN A 166 12.06 10.85 1.78
CA ASN A 166 10.79 10.14 1.55
C ASN A 166 10.95 8.64 1.78
N VAL A 167 10.08 8.04 2.60
CA VAL A 167 10.11 6.60 2.95
C VAL A 167 10.02 5.73 1.70
N LEU A 168 9.20 6.13 0.73
CA LEU A 168 9.06 5.54 -0.60
C LEU A 168 9.08 6.69 -1.61
N GLY A 169 10.26 7.23 -1.90
CA GLY A 169 10.39 8.26 -2.93
C GLY A 169 9.81 7.79 -4.25
N ALA A 170 9.06 8.65 -4.94
CA ALA A 170 8.64 8.38 -6.31
C ALA A 170 9.90 8.18 -7.17
N LYS A 171 9.98 7.04 -7.83
CA LYS A 171 11.08 6.68 -8.73
C LYS A 171 10.51 6.41 -10.09
N ASP A 172 11.19 6.88 -11.13
CA ASP A 172 10.88 6.46 -12.50
C ASP A 172 11.15 4.94 -12.63
N ALA A 173 10.13 4.15 -12.36
CA ALA A 173 10.20 2.69 -12.24
C ALA A 173 10.38 1.97 -13.60
N GLY A 174 10.39 2.68 -14.72
CA GLY A 174 10.42 2.12 -16.08
C GLY A 174 11.81 2.02 -16.72
N SER A 175 12.83 2.59 -16.11
CA SER A 175 14.15 2.66 -16.71
C SER A 175 14.86 1.29 -16.70
N PHE A 176 15.47 0.92 -17.87
CA PHE A 176 16.33 -0.26 -18.01
C PHE A 176 17.52 -0.24 -17.02
N GLY A 177 17.97 0.96 -16.63
CA GLY A 177 19.00 1.17 -15.61
C GLY A 177 18.55 0.72 -14.21
N GLU A 178 17.29 0.94 -13.83
CA GLU A 178 16.75 0.46 -12.55
C GLU A 178 16.64 -1.07 -12.49
N MET A 179 16.30 -1.71 -13.60
CA MET A 179 16.27 -3.18 -13.65
C MET A 179 17.67 -3.77 -13.45
N LYS A 180 18.70 -3.19 -14.03
CA LYS A 180 20.10 -3.60 -13.81
C LYS A 180 20.53 -3.36 -12.37
N ALA A 181 20.10 -2.26 -11.76
CA ALA A 181 20.34 -1.97 -10.35
C ALA A 181 19.60 -2.95 -9.41
N ARG A 182 18.39 -3.39 -9.76
CA ARG A 182 17.64 -4.42 -9.02
C ARG A 182 18.32 -5.78 -9.03
N LEU A 183 18.96 -6.17 -10.15
CA LEU A 183 19.73 -7.42 -10.22
C LEU A 183 20.92 -7.42 -9.25
N GLY A 184 21.52 -6.25 -8.96
CA GLY A 184 22.57 -6.10 -7.95
C GLY A 184 22.08 -6.12 -6.49
N ARG A 185 20.75 -5.92 -6.25
CA ARG A 185 20.12 -5.84 -4.93
C ARG A 185 19.37 -7.12 -4.53
N GLY A 186 19.91 -8.28 -4.82
CA GLY A 186 19.23 -9.56 -4.62
C GLY A 186 18.63 -9.77 -3.21
N LYS A 187 19.30 -9.30 -2.15
CA LYS A 187 18.78 -9.38 -0.76
C LYS A 187 17.55 -8.48 -0.54
N GLU A 188 17.57 -7.25 -1.05
CA GLU A 188 16.45 -6.30 -0.94
C GLU A 188 15.21 -6.82 -1.69
N VAL A 189 15.42 -7.33 -2.90
CA VAL A 189 14.36 -7.95 -3.71
C VAL A 189 13.75 -9.15 -2.97
N GLU A 190 14.57 -9.99 -2.35
CA GLU A 190 14.11 -11.11 -1.56
C GLU A 190 13.28 -10.66 -0.34
N GLN A 191 13.74 -9.64 0.39
CA GLN A 191 13.01 -9.06 1.52
C GLN A 191 11.65 -8.49 1.09
N ASN A 192 11.58 -7.80 -0.06
CA ASN A 192 10.32 -7.28 -0.59
C ASN A 192 9.33 -8.41 -0.92
N TYR A 193 9.80 -9.51 -1.51
CA TYR A 193 8.92 -10.68 -1.71
C TYR A 193 8.48 -11.33 -0.40
N ARG A 194 9.36 -11.39 0.60
CA ARG A 194 8.98 -11.88 1.95
C ARG A 194 7.89 -11.03 2.57
N ARG A 195 8.05 -9.69 2.56
CA ARG A 195 7.04 -8.77 3.11
C ARG A 195 5.70 -8.93 2.39
N MET A 196 5.70 -8.95 1.06
CA MET A 196 4.50 -9.15 0.24
C MET A 196 3.79 -10.48 0.55
N LEU A 197 4.53 -11.59 0.64
CA LEU A 197 3.97 -12.91 0.98
C LEU A 197 3.45 -12.96 2.41
N ASN A 198 4.20 -12.40 3.36
CA ASN A 198 3.81 -12.35 4.77
C ASN A 198 2.56 -11.47 4.97
N GLN A 199 2.44 -10.36 4.24
CA GLN A 199 1.21 -9.56 4.18
C GLN A 199 0.02 -10.40 3.69
N GLY A 200 0.20 -11.18 2.63
CA GLY A 200 -0.84 -12.10 2.15
C GLY A 200 -1.23 -13.18 3.17
N ILE A 201 -0.26 -13.71 3.91
CA ILE A 201 -0.51 -14.65 5.02
C ILE A 201 -1.30 -13.97 6.14
N ALA A 202 -0.88 -12.78 6.58
CA ALA A 202 -1.57 -12.00 7.61
C ALA A 202 -3.00 -11.65 7.18
N PHE A 203 -3.19 -11.28 5.90
CA PHE A 203 -4.50 -11.00 5.32
C PHE A 203 -5.40 -12.25 5.37
N GLY A 204 -4.86 -13.40 4.98
CA GLY A 204 -5.58 -14.66 5.05
C GLY A 204 -5.96 -15.05 6.48
N ARG A 205 -5.04 -14.93 7.44
CA ARG A 205 -5.34 -15.21 8.86
C ARG A 205 -6.50 -14.38 9.37
N ARG A 206 -6.52 -13.09 9.01
CA ARG A 206 -7.54 -12.15 9.48
C ARG A 206 -8.88 -12.34 8.81
N PHE A 207 -8.91 -12.50 7.49
CA PHE A 207 -10.13 -12.39 6.70
C PHE A 207 -10.62 -13.70 6.08
N TRP A 208 -9.94 -14.83 6.31
CA TRP A 208 -10.30 -16.12 5.68
C TRP A 208 -11.77 -16.48 5.79
N LYS A 209 -12.36 -16.27 6.96
CA LYS A 209 -13.77 -16.61 7.22
C LYS A 209 -14.74 -15.71 6.45
N ASN A 210 -14.33 -14.47 6.19
CA ASN A 210 -15.15 -13.46 5.51
C ASN A 210 -15.01 -13.52 3.98
N MET A 211 -13.95 -14.14 3.46
CA MET A 211 -13.72 -14.30 2.03
C MET A 211 -14.69 -15.28 1.39
N ASP A 212 -15.08 -15.00 0.15
CA ASP A 212 -15.75 -15.97 -0.70
C ASP A 212 -14.79 -17.05 -1.23
N THR A 213 -15.33 -18.01 -1.99
CA THR A 213 -14.54 -19.12 -2.53
C THR A 213 -13.51 -18.65 -3.56
N ALA A 214 -13.84 -17.70 -4.42
CA ALA A 214 -12.94 -17.18 -5.46
C ALA A 214 -11.76 -16.41 -4.83
N GLN A 215 -12.04 -15.57 -3.83
CA GLN A 215 -11.03 -14.83 -3.08
C GLN A 215 -10.06 -15.77 -2.34
N ARG A 216 -10.59 -16.82 -1.68
CA ARG A 216 -9.78 -17.85 -1.02
C ARG A 216 -8.89 -18.61 -2.01
N MET A 217 -9.43 -18.94 -3.19
CA MET A 217 -8.66 -19.62 -4.24
C MET A 217 -7.55 -18.71 -4.78
N THR A 218 -7.83 -17.43 -5.02
CA THR A 218 -6.87 -16.44 -5.46
C THR A 218 -5.73 -16.28 -4.43
N LEU A 219 -6.06 -16.13 -3.15
CA LEU A 219 -5.05 -16.02 -2.09
C LEU A 219 -4.20 -17.30 -1.98
N ARG A 220 -4.81 -18.48 -2.04
CA ARG A 220 -4.08 -19.76 -2.06
C ARG A 220 -3.13 -19.86 -3.26
N ALA A 221 -3.59 -19.46 -4.43
CA ALA A 221 -2.80 -19.48 -5.65
C ALA A 221 -1.59 -18.53 -5.55
N PHE A 222 -1.78 -17.34 -4.96
CA PHE A 222 -0.72 -16.40 -4.66
C PHE A 222 0.32 -16.99 -3.68
N LEU A 223 -0.13 -17.52 -2.56
CA LEU A 223 0.75 -18.11 -1.54
C LEU A 223 1.45 -19.40 -2.02
N ALA A 224 0.96 -20.02 -3.09
CA ALA A 224 1.60 -21.18 -3.72
C ALA A 224 2.79 -20.81 -4.63
N LEU A 225 2.93 -19.54 -5.05
CA LEU A 225 3.99 -19.11 -5.98
C LEU A 225 5.41 -19.53 -5.56
N PRO A 226 5.84 -19.41 -4.29
CA PRO A 226 7.19 -19.81 -3.88
C PRO A 226 7.47 -21.32 -3.99
N TYR A 227 6.43 -22.14 -4.01
CA TYR A 227 6.54 -23.60 -4.04
C TYR A 227 6.58 -24.18 -5.45
N GLN A 228 6.39 -23.33 -6.47
CA GLN A 228 6.28 -23.74 -7.86
C GLN A 228 7.60 -23.58 -8.61
N SER A 229 7.78 -24.39 -9.68
CA SER A 229 8.82 -24.16 -10.68
C SER A 229 8.55 -22.85 -11.46
N ALA A 230 9.55 -22.31 -12.15
CA ALA A 230 9.38 -21.10 -12.97
C ALA A 230 8.23 -21.25 -14.00
N ALA A 231 8.12 -22.39 -14.66
CA ALA A 231 7.02 -22.68 -15.59
C ALA A 231 5.66 -22.74 -14.88
N GLY A 232 5.61 -23.37 -13.70
CA GLY A 232 4.40 -23.41 -12.87
C GLY A 232 3.98 -22.01 -12.40
N ARG A 233 4.94 -21.18 -11.95
CA ARG A 233 4.69 -19.78 -11.59
C ARG A 233 4.14 -18.97 -12.75
N LEU A 234 4.74 -19.08 -13.92
CA LEU A 234 4.27 -18.37 -15.12
C LEU A 234 2.82 -18.73 -15.47
N LYS A 235 2.49 -20.01 -15.42
CA LYS A 235 1.11 -20.50 -15.64
C LYS A 235 0.16 -19.94 -14.58
N ASN A 236 0.56 -19.99 -13.30
CA ASN A 236 -0.22 -19.49 -12.17
C ASN A 236 -0.43 -17.95 -12.25
N ILE A 237 0.63 -17.19 -12.53
CA ILE A 237 0.58 -15.73 -12.71
C ILE A 237 -0.38 -15.36 -13.83
N ARG A 238 -0.31 -16.03 -14.98
CA ARG A 238 -1.22 -15.76 -16.13
C ARG A 238 -2.67 -16.11 -15.80
N TYR A 239 -2.89 -17.26 -15.18
CA TYR A 239 -4.24 -17.74 -14.89
C TYR A 239 -4.95 -16.85 -13.85
N ASN A 240 -4.24 -16.44 -12.79
CA ASN A 240 -4.81 -15.65 -11.70
C ASN A 240 -4.56 -14.14 -11.84
N ARG A 241 -3.91 -13.68 -12.93
CA ARG A 241 -3.64 -12.26 -13.20
C ARG A 241 -2.76 -11.57 -12.14
N PHE A 242 -1.77 -12.26 -11.60
CA PHE A 242 -0.79 -11.67 -10.67
C PHE A 242 0.23 -10.79 -11.41
N TYR A 243 -0.26 -9.72 -12.03
CA TYR A 243 0.56 -8.83 -12.85
C TYR A 243 1.05 -7.62 -12.06
N LYS A 244 2.33 -7.29 -12.26
CA LYS A 244 2.92 -6.02 -11.87
C LYS A 244 2.69 -4.95 -12.93
N ASN A 245 3.06 -3.70 -12.65
CA ASN A 245 2.83 -2.57 -13.55
C ASN A 245 3.43 -2.75 -14.95
N SER A 246 4.47 -3.56 -15.10
CA SER A 246 4.99 -3.91 -16.42
C SER A 246 5.13 -5.42 -16.62
N ALA A 247 5.08 -5.85 -17.90
CA ALA A 247 5.33 -7.25 -18.27
C ALA A 247 6.73 -7.70 -17.83
N LEU A 248 7.71 -6.80 -17.91
CA LEU A 248 9.08 -7.06 -17.51
C LEU A 248 9.22 -7.28 -16.00
N GLN A 249 8.55 -6.46 -15.18
CA GLN A 249 8.51 -6.63 -13.73
C GLN A 249 7.78 -7.92 -13.35
N THR A 250 6.72 -8.29 -14.06
CA THR A 250 5.99 -9.55 -13.87
C THR A 250 6.88 -10.75 -14.19
N LEU A 251 7.63 -10.70 -15.29
CA LEU A 251 8.59 -11.73 -15.64
C LEU A 251 9.73 -11.82 -14.62
N ALA A 252 10.27 -10.67 -14.20
CA ALA A 252 11.29 -10.62 -13.15
C ALA A 252 10.77 -11.26 -11.85
N MET A 253 9.55 -10.95 -11.42
CA MET A 253 8.92 -11.60 -10.26
C MET A 253 8.84 -13.12 -10.44
N CYS A 254 8.42 -13.59 -11.61
CA CYS A 254 8.35 -15.03 -11.91
C CYS A 254 9.71 -15.72 -11.74
N LEU A 255 10.79 -15.10 -12.22
CA LEU A 255 12.13 -15.70 -12.25
C LEU A 255 12.89 -15.53 -10.93
N THR A 256 12.76 -14.37 -10.28
CA THR A 256 13.57 -13.99 -9.09
C THR A 256 12.89 -14.26 -7.76
N MET A 257 11.58 -14.56 -7.75
CA MET A 257 10.90 -14.91 -6.49
C MET A 257 11.59 -16.10 -5.82
N PRO A 258 12.04 -15.97 -4.58
CA PRO A 258 12.76 -17.03 -3.88
C PRO A 258 11.87 -18.27 -3.68
N ARG A 259 12.49 -19.44 -3.62
CA ARG A 259 11.77 -20.67 -3.27
C ARG A 259 11.43 -20.66 -1.79
N ALA A 260 10.37 -21.37 -1.43
CA ALA A 260 9.83 -21.46 -0.07
C ALA A 260 10.88 -21.85 0.99
N GLU A 261 11.86 -22.67 0.64
CA GLU A 261 12.98 -23.05 1.51
C GLU A 261 13.80 -21.85 1.99
N LYS A 262 14.00 -20.86 1.10
CA LYS A 262 14.71 -19.60 1.43
C LYS A 262 13.84 -18.61 2.18
N LEU A 263 12.51 -18.76 2.12
CA LEU A 263 11.56 -17.86 2.79
C LEU A 263 11.28 -18.22 4.24
N ARG A 264 11.69 -19.43 4.68
CA ARG A 264 11.62 -19.82 6.10
C ARG A 264 12.72 -19.08 6.86
N GLN A 265 12.37 -18.07 7.66
CA GLN A 265 13.33 -17.41 8.54
C GLN A 265 13.75 -18.36 9.67
N PRO A 266 15.04 -18.36 10.06
CA PRO A 266 15.43 -18.82 11.39
C PRO A 266 14.79 -17.86 12.41
N LYS A 267 14.24 -18.41 13.50
CA LYS A 267 13.46 -17.70 14.54
C LYS A 267 14.17 -16.50 15.21
N ASN A 268 15.47 -16.30 14.94
CA ASN A 268 16.30 -15.29 15.60
C ASN A 268 16.45 -13.94 14.84
N GLU A 269 15.96 -13.81 13.60
CA GLU A 269 16.14 -12.55 12.86
C GLU A 269 14.97 -11.54 13.04
N GLN A 270 13.82 -11.98 13.54
CA GLN A 270 12.69 -11.09 13.81
C GLN A 270 12.96 -10.06 14.92
N ALA A 271 13.84 -10.38 15.87
CA ALA A 271 14.25 -9.46 16.92
C ALA A 271 15.24 -8.39 16.42
N ALA A 272 16.12 -8.74 15.47
CA ALA A 272 17.15 -7.85 14.96
C ALA A 272 16.64 -6.81 13.93
N GLU A 273 15.54 -7.08 13.23
CA GLU A 273 14.94 -6.10 12.30
C GLU A 273 14.20 -4.98 13.05
N CYS A 274 13.65 -5.25 14.24
CA CYS A 274 13.06 -4.23 15.11
C CYS A 274 14.15 -3.30 15.71
N GLU A 275 15.30 -3.84 16.12
CA GLU A 275 16.42 -3.07 16.67
C GLU A 275 17.12 -2.17 15.62
N ASN A 276 17.21 -2.59 14.36
CA ASN A 276 17.83 -1.78 13.30
C ASN A 276 16.98 -0.60 12.82
N CYS A 277 15.66 -0.63 13.02
CA CYS A 277 14.82 0.56 12.86
C CYS A 277 15.05 1.58 13.99
N GLU A 278 15.30 1.13 15.22
CA GLU A 278 15.51 2.01 16.37
C GLU A 278 16.87 2.73 16.33
N VAL A 279 17.92 2.09 15.83
CA VAL A 279 19.27 2.65 15.78
C VAL A 279 19.41 3.78 14.74
N LYS A 280 18.64 3.74 13.64
CA LYS A 280 18.70 4.82 12.63
C LYS A 280 17.98 6.09 13.06
N THR A 281 16.96 5.99 13.92
CA THR A 281 16.25 7.16 14.46
C THR A 281 16.98 7.82 15.63
N ALA A 282 17.66 7.06 16.48
CA ALA A 282 18.41 7.60 17.62
C ALA A 282 19.69 8.37 17.23
N GLY A 283 20.26 8.14 16.04
CA GLY A 283 21.48 8.81 15.55
C GLY A 283 21.25 10.22 14.99
N GLN A 284 20.01 10.64 14.78
CA GLN A 284 19.65 11.97 14.25
C GLN A 284 19.31 13.00 15.34
N GLU A 285 18.90 12.57 16.53
CA GLU A 285 18.58 13.49 17.64
C GLU A 285 19.81 14.07 18.36
N GLN A 286 21.03 13.61 18.07
CA GLN A 286 22.26 14.18 18.69
C GLN A 286 23.00 15.22 17.84
N LYS A 287 22.42 15.68 16.72
CA LYS A 287 23.02 16.70 15.84
C LYS A 287 22.10 17.89 15.54
N ALA A 288 21.14 18.19 16.39
CA ALA A 288 20.37 19.43 16.34
C ALA A 288 20.63 20.27 17.58
#